data_9126d87a5f57d78454110e02bff3e9c9
#
_entry.id   9126d87a5f57d78454110e02bff3e9c9
#
_cell.length_a   1.000
_cell.length_b   1.000
_cell.length_c   1.000
_cell.angle_alpha   90.00
_cell.angle_beta   90.00
_cell.angle_gamma   90.00
#
_symmetry.space_group_name_H-M   'P 1'
#
loop_
_entity.id
_entity.type
_entity.pdbx_description
1 polymer ?
#
loop_
_entity_poly.entity_id
_entity_poly.type
_entity_poly.pdbx_seq_one_letter_code
_entity_poly.pdbx_strand_id
1 'polypeptide(L)'
;PRPDMILSVQFIRPREAIHDVLAVAVFHDISEMARLMRVRKEFVANVSHELRTPLTAIAGYAETLRDSAAEDPSICAKFAETILRNAQHMGTMVEDLLKLSRIESGAVPMEMETVKAASILSDVTTACQPQTAAHNLTLETDIDPALTVRADPHFIGQVFRNLIENACRYAPEGSTIKVSGGKRLDHNGLPEALFMICDDGPGIPQADIA
;
A
#
# COMPACT_ATOMS: atom_id res chain seq x y z
N PRO A 1 -6.21 -31.18 -8.72
CA PRO A 1 -6.71 -29.84 -8.98
C PRO A 1 -6.31 -28.96 -7.80
N ARG A 2 -5.73 -27.78 -8.06
CA ARG A 2 -5.50 -26.79 -7.02
C ARG A 2 -6.86 -26.31 -6.52
N PRO A 3 -7.14 -26.22 -5.22
CA PRO A 3 -8.49 -25.95 -4.70
C PRO A 3 -9.11 -24.64 -5.16
N ASP A 4 -8.30 -23.70 -5.70
CA ASP A 4 -8.74 -22.35 -6.10
C ASP A 4 -8.66 -22.09 -7.61
N MET A 5 -8.63 -23.14 -8.43
CA MET A 5 -8.57 -23.00 -9.88
C MET A 5 -9.93 -22.64 -10.46
N ILE A 6 -10.02 -21.50 -11.15
CA ILE A 6 -11.22 -21.04 -11.88
C ILE A 6 -11.02 -21.33 -13.35
N LEU A 7 -11.89 -22.18 -13.90
CA LEU A 7 -11.87 -22.54 -15.31
C LEU A 7 -13.00 -21.87 -16.07
N SER A 8 -12.67 -21.21 -17.17
CA SER A 8 -13.63 -20.87 -18.22
C SER A 8 -13.74 -22.02 -19.19
N VAL A 9 -14.97 -22.51 -19.43
CA VAL A 9 -15.22 -23.62 -20.35
C VAL A 9 -16.03 -23.11 -21.52
N GLN A 10 -15.49 -23.25 -22.73
CA GLN A 10 -16.17 -22.89 -23.97
C GLN A 10 -16.44 -24.14 -24.77
N PHE A 11 -17.71 -24.39 -25.13
CA PHE A 11 -18.11 -25.48 -26.01
C PHE A 11 -18.25 -24.95 -27.43
N ILE A 12 -17.53 -25.57 -28.36
CA ILE A 12 -17.59 -25.27 -29.80
C ILE A 12 -18.16 -26.49 -30.52
N ARG A 13 -19.25 -26.31 -31.26
CA ARG A 13 -19.78 -27.34 -32.11
C ARG A 13 -19.21 -27.13 -33.52
N PRO A 14 -18.48 -28.11 -34.10
CA PRO A 14 -18.02 -28.02 -35.48
C PRO A 14 -19.17 -27.84 -36.43
N ARG A 15 -19.05 -26.97 -37.43
CA ARG A 15 -20.07 -26.76 -38.46
C ARG A 15 -20.15 -27.92 -39.46
N GLU A 16 -19.06 -28.65 -39.61
CA GLU A 16 -18.98 -29.85 -40.46
C GLU A 16 -18.56 -31.05 -39.59
N ALA A 17 -19.10 -32.23 -39.92
CA ALA A 17 -18.78 -33.45 -39.19
C ALA A 17 -17.30 -33.81 -39.44
N ILE A 18 -16.49 -33.63 -38.43
CA ILE A 18 -15.09 -34.08 -38.41
C ILE A 18 -15.08 -35.40 -37.64
N HIS A 19 -15.07 -36.54 -38.33
CA HIS A 19 -14.87 -37.89 -37.78
C HIS A 19 -15.45 -38.08 -36.36
N ASP A 20 -16.76 -38.23 -36.22
CA ASP A 20 -17.47 -38.49 -34.95
C ASP A 20 -17.30 -37.47 -33.81
N VAL A 21 -16.70 -36.30 -34.07
CA VAL A 21 -16.60 -35.24 -33.08
C VAL A 21 -17.92 -34.47 -32.99
N LEU A 22 -18.62 -34.60 -31.85
CA LEU A 22 -19.88 -33.90 -31.59
C LEU A 22 -19.70 -32.49 -31.08
N ALA A 23 -18.66 -32.27 -30.27
CA ALA A 23 -18.30 -30.97 -29.70
C ALA A 23 -16.82 -30.95 -29.23
N VAL A 24 -16.25 -29.77 -29.20
CA VAL A 24 -14.94 -29.51 -28.63
C VAL A 24 -15.14 -28.63 -27.38
N ALA A 25 -14.60 -29.05 -26.24
CA ALA A 25 -14.56 -28.25 -25.04
C ALA A 25 -13.15 -27.64 -24.87
N VAL A 26 -13.09 -26.32 -24.79
CA VAL A 26 -11.84 -25.59 -24.52
C VAL A 26 -11.88 -25.09 -23.09
N PHE A 27 -10.85 -25.45 -22.32
CA PHE A 27 -10.69 -25.04 -20.92
C PHE A 27 -9.60 -23.99 -20.84
N HIS A 28 -9.93 -22.83 -20.28
CA HIS A 28 -8.98 -21.77 -19.99
C HIS A 28 -8.89 -21.61 -18.47
N ASP A 29 -7.68 -21.67 -17.93
CA ASP A 29 -7.44 -21.25 -16.55
C ASP A 29 -7.47 -19.73 -16.49
N ILE A 30 -8.50 -19.21 -15.83
CA ILE A 30 -8.70 -17.76 -15.63
C ILE A 30 -8.49 -17.35 -14.18
N SER A 31 -7.85 -18.18 -13.36
CA SER A 31 -7.66 -17.95 -11.92
C SER A 31 -6.96 -16.63 -11.65
N GLU A 32 -5.86 -16.35 -12.36
CA GLU A 32 -5.11 -15.10 -12.23
C GLU A 32 -5.95 -13.89 -12.64
N MET A 33 -6.66 -13.98 -13.76
CA MET A 33 -7.54 -12.90 -14.24
C MET A 33 -8.67 -12.62 -13.25
N ALA A 34 -9.29 -13.65 -12.71
CA ALA A 34 -10.35 -13.52 -11.71
C ALA A 34 -9.82 -12.91 -10.39
N ARG A 35 -8.61 -13.30 -9.97
CA ARG A 35 -7.93 -12.72 -8.83
C ARG A 35 -7.65 -11.23 -9.04
N LEU A 36 -7.08 -10.84 -10.19
CA LEU A 36 -6.80 -9.43 -10.52
C LEU A 36 -8.09 -8.59 -10.54
N MET A 37 -9.16 -9.12 -11.13
CA MET A 37 -10.46 -8.44 -11.14
C MET A 37 -11.03 -8.26 -9.73
N ARG A 38 -10.87 -9.25 -8.84
CA ARG A 38 -11.32 -9.18 -7.45
C ARG A 38 -10.53 -8.09 -6.70
N VAL A 39 -9.20 -8.13 -6.76
CA VAL A 39 -8.33 -7.12 -6.13
C VAL A 39 -8.68 -5.71 -6.62
N ARG A 40 -8.90 -5.53 -7.92
CA ARG A 40 -9.31 -4.23 -8.47
C ARG A 40 -10.67 -3.77 -7.94
N LYS A 41 -11.64 -4.68 -7.81
CA LYS A 41 -12.97 -4.37 -7.26
C LYS A 41 -12.88 -3.97 -5.78
N GLU A 42 -12.12 -4.72 -4.98
CA GLU A 42 -11.88 -4.43 -3.57
C GLU A 42 -11.14 -3.11 -3.39
N PHE A 43 -10.13 -2.84 -4.21
CA PHE A 43 -9.43 -1.56 -4.22
C PHE A 43 -10.39 -0.38 -4.43
N VAL A 44 -11.24 -0.42 -5.46
CA VAL A 44 -12.22 0.66 -5.73
C VAL A 44 -13.21 0.81 -4.58
N ALA A 45 -13.66 -0.29 -3.98
CA ALA A 45 -14.56 -0.25 -2.82
C ALA A 45 -13.88 0.39 -1.61
N ASN A 46 -12.65 -0.02 -1.29
CA ASN A 46 -11.88 0.50 -0.17
C ASN A 46 -11.58 2.00 -0.34
N VAL A 47 -11.13 2.44 -1.52
CA VAL A 47 -10.92 3.86 -1.82
C VAL A 47 -12.21 4.67 -1.61
N SER A 48 -13.35 4.13 -2.06
CA SER A 48 -14.64 4.80 -1.91
C SER A 48 -15.04 4.95 -0.44
N HIS A 49 -14.75 3.96 0.39
CA HIS A 49 -14.99 4.00 1.83
C HIS A 49 -14.05 4.99 2.53
N GLU A 50 -12.75 4.95 2.22
CA GLU A 50 -11.75 5.84 2.80
C GLU A 50 -11.98 7.32 2.45
N LEU A 51 -12.52 7.62 1.27
CA LEU A 51 -12.90 8.98 0.89
C LEU A 51 -14.22 9.42 1.53
N ARG A 52 -15.17 8.51 1.75
CA ARG A 52 -16.48 8.84 2.31
C ARG A 52 -16.40 9.31 3.75
N THR A 53 -15.57 8.69 4.57
CA THR A 53 -15.44 8.99 6.01
C THR A 53 -15.02 10.46 6.26
N PRO A 54 -13.88 10.95 5.71
CA PRO A 54 -13.49 12.35 5.89
C PRO A 54 -14.48 13.32 5.24
N LEU A 55 -15.08 12.95 4.11
CA LEU A 55 -16.09 13.81 3.45
C LEU A 55 -17.33 13.99 4.33
N THR A 56 -17.81 12.90 4.96
CA THR A 56 -18.94 12.97 5.91
C THR A 56 -18.60 13.83 7.12
N ALA A 57 -17.37 13.71 7.65
CA ALA A 57 -16.90 14.55 8.74
C ALA A 57 -16.86 16.04 8.35
N ILE A 58 -16.29 16.36 7.17
CA ILE A 58 -16.26 17.73 6.65
C ILE A 58 -17.67 18.29 6.53
N ALA A 59 -18.61 17.55 5.92
CA ALA A 59 -19.98 17.98 5.76
C ALA A 59 -20.67 18.23 7.11
N GLY A 60 -20.56 17.30 8.06
CA GLY A 60 -21.17 17.43 9.38
C GLY A 60 -20.65 18.62 10.19
N TYR A 61 -19.31 18.82 10.21
CA TYR A 61 -18.73 19.98 10.90
C TYR A 61 -19.05 21.30 10.21
N ALA A 62 -19.12 21.32 8.88
CA ALA A 62 -19.53 22.51 8.13
C ALA A 62 -21.00 22.88 8.37
N GLU A 63 -21.90 21.89 8.43
CA GLU A 63 -23.31 22.09 8.80
C GLU A 63 -23.43 22.65 10.23
N THR A 64 -22.70 22.05 11.18
CA THR A 64 -22.71 22.54 12.58
C THR A 64 -22.17 23.97 12.67
N LEU A 65 -21.09 24.30 11.94
CA LEU A 65 -20.57 25.66 11.87
C LEU A 65 -21.61 26.64 11.31
N ARG A 66 -22.31 26.29 10.25
CA ARG A 66 -23.33 27.12 9.65
C ARG A 66 -24.48 27.40 10.63
N ASP A 67 -24.90 26.40 11.39
CA ASP A 67 -26.06 26.49 12.25
C ASP A 67 -25.74 27.07 13.64
N SER A 68 -24.47 26.95 14.13
CA SER A 68 -24.02 27.32 15.48
C SER A 68 -22.94 28.43 15.50
N ALA A 69 -22.60 29.04 14.36
CA ALA A 69 -21.45 29.96 14.24
C ALA A 69 -21.54 31.23 15.13
N ALA A 70 -22.70 31.51 15.74
CA ALA A 70 -22.93 32.67 16.59
C ALA A 70 -22.64 32.42 18.09
N GLU A 71 -22.46 31.20 18.55
CA GLU A 71 -22.53 30.89 19.98
C GLU A 71 -21.16 30.82 20.67
N ASP A 72 -20.10 30.24 20.04
CA ASP A 72 -18.76 30.15 20.64
C ASP A 72 -17.65 30.13 19.59
N PRO A 73 -16.83 31.22 19.51
CA PRO A 73 -15.72 31.29 18.56
C PRO A 73 -14.66 30.18 18.73
N SER A 74 -14.48 29.66 19.94
CA SER A 74 -13.48 28.62 20.23
C SER A 74 -13.91 27.25 19.63
N ILE A 75 -15.20 26.97 19.64
CA ILE A 75 -15.78 25.78 19.03
C ILE A 75 -15.69 25.89 17.51
N CYS A 76 -15.98 27.06 16.95
CA CYS A 76 -15.84 27.32 15.52
C CYS A 76 -14.43 27.07 15.01
N ALA A 77 -13.41 27.52 15.76
CA ALA A 77 -12.00 27.29 15.42
C ALA A 77 -11.65 25.80 15.37
N LYS A 78 -12.11 25.02 16.37
CA LYS A 78 -11.88 23.56 16.43
C LYS A 78 -12.54 22.80 15.26
N PHE A 79 -13.76 23.21 14.89
CA PHE A 79 -14.46 22.58 13.76
C PHE A 79 -13.78 22.93 12.44
N ALA A 80 -13.38 24.18 12.24
CA ALA A 80 -12.64 24.62 11.08
C ALA A 80 -11.30 23.86 10.93
N GLU A 81 -10.57 23.68 12.03
CA GLU A 81 -9.34 22.88 12.05
C GLU A 81 -9.58 21.40 11.69
N THR A 82 -10.68 20.81 12.18
CA THR A 82 -11.03 19.43 11.86
C THR A 82 -11.40 19.29 10.38
N ILE A 83 -12.14 20.26 9.81
CA ILE A 83 -12.44 20.31 8.38
C ILE A 83 -11.15 20.39 7.58
N LEU A 84 -10.25 21.32 7.94
CA LEU A 84 -8.99 21.50 7.23
C LEU A 84 -8.14 20.23 7.24
N ARG A 85 -8.01 19.58 8.39
CA ARG A 85 -7.25 18.31 8.53
C ARG A 85 -7.83 17.20 7.66
N ASN A 86 -9.16 17.03 7.63
CA ASN A 86 -9.80 16.03 6.79
C ASN A 86 -9.64 16.34 5.30
N ALA A 87 -9.73 17.61 4.91
CA ALA A 87 -9.50 18.03 3.52
C ALA A 87 -8.06 17.78 3.08
N GLN A 88 -7.07 18.09 3.94
CA GLN A 88 -5.66 17.78 3.68
C GLN A 88 -5.42 16.27 3.53
N HIS A 89 -6.01 15.47 4.40
CA HIS A 89 -5.93 14.01 4.33
C HIS A 89 -6.51 13.47 3.01
N MET A 90 -7.65 13.98 2.57
CA MET A 90 -8.22 13.65 1.25
C MET A 90 -7.29 14.06 0.11
N GLY A 91 -6.66 15.23 0.19
CA GLY A 91 -5.67 15.68 -0.79
C GLY A 91 -4.52 14.69 -0.94
N THR A 92 -3.94 14.25 0.18
CA THR A 92 -2.87 13.23 0.19
C THR A 92 -3.33 11.90 -0.43
N MET A 93 -4.53 11.41 -0.08
CA MET A 93 -5.08 10.19 -0.68
C MET A 93 -5.23 10.29 -2.20
N VAL A 94 -5.73 11.42 -2.71
CA VAL A 94 -5.86 11.64 -4.16
C VAL A 94 -4.48 11.65 -4.84
N GLU A 95 -3.50 12.31 -4.25
CA GLU A 95 -2.12 12.31 -4.78
C GLU A 95 -1.52 10.90 -4.84
N ASP A 96 -1.72 10.10 -3.80
CA ASP A 96 -1.23 8.72 -3.74
C ASP A 96 -1.91 7.82 -4.79
N LEU A 97 -3.23 7.99 -5.00
CA LEU A 97 -3.96 7.31 -6.07
C LEU A 97 -3.45 7.69 -7.46
N LEU A 98 -3.16 8.98 -7.70
CA LEU A 98 -2.60 9.45 -8.97
C LEU A 98 -1.17 8.90 -9.19
N LYS A 99 -0.34 8.83 -8.13
CA LYS A 99 0.98 8.20 -8.20
C LYS A 99 0.87 6.72 -8.55
N LEU A 100 -0.03 5.99 -7.87
CA LEU A 100 -0.27 4.57 -8.14
C LEU A 100 -0.71 4.34 -9.59
N SER A 101 -1.68 5.12 -10.07
CA SER A 101 -2.16 5.06 -11.47
C SER A 101 -1.04 5.29 -12.48
N ARG A 102 -0.13 6.23 -12.22
CA ARG A 102 1.03 6.49 -13.09
C ARG A 102 2.03 5.34 -13.08
N ILE A 103 2.27 4.72 -11.92
CA ILE A 103 3.16 3.56 -11.79
C ILE A 103 2.55 2.36 -12.54
N GLU A 104 1.27 2.06 -12.34
CA GLU A 104 0.57 0.96 -13.01
C GLU A 104 0.55 1.11 -14.55
N SER A 105 0.42 2.34 -15.04
CA SER A 105 0.45 2.60 -16.49
C SER A 105 1.85 2.55 -17.10
N GLY A 106 2.90 2.36 -16.29
CA GLY A 106 4.30 2.43 -16.75
C GLY A 106 4.73 3.83 -17.23
N ALA A 107 3.93 4.85 -16.91
CA ALA A 107 4.18 6.23 -17.38
C ALA A 107 5.29 6.94 -16.62
N VAL A 108 5.75 6.36 -15.49
CA VAL A 108 6.86 6.94 -14.72
C VAL A 108 8.15 6.24 -15.10
N PRO A 109 9.09 6.92 -15.77
CA PRO A 109 10.40 6.36 -16.02
C PRO A 109 11.12 6.18 -14.67
N MET A 110 11.56 4.95 -14.37
CA MET A 110 12.39 4.67 -13.20
C MET A 110 13.85 4.93 -13.53
N GLU A 111 14.50 5.78 -12.76
CA GLU A 111 15.93 6.06 -12.87
C GLU A 111 16.73 5.03 -12.04
N MET A 112 16.92 3.85 -12.60
CA MET A 112 17.57 2.73 -11.93
C MET A 112 19.08 2.93 -11.81
N GLU A 113 19.58 3.16 -10.61
CA GLU A 113 21.01 3.31 -10.30
C GLU A 113 21.47 2.40 -9.18
N THR A 114 22.78 2.28 -9.00
CA THR A 114 23.36 1.52 -7.88
C THR A 114 23.50 2.43 -6.68
N VAL A 115 22.70 2.17 -5.66
CA VAL A 115 22.63 3.00 -4.45
C VAL A 115 23.03 2.19 -3.20
N LYS A 116 23.59 2.89 -2.21
CA LYS A 116 23.86 2.30 -0.89
C LYS A 116 22.58 2.29 -0.07
N ALA A 117 22.14 1.09 0.33
CA ALA A 117 20.94 0.94 1.13
C ALA A 117 20.98 1.71 2.45
N ALA A 118 22.13 1.72 3.10
CA ALA A 118 22.34 2.46 4.36
C ALA A 118 22.11 3.98 4.21
N SER A 119 22.50 4.58 3.06
CA SER A 119 22.29 6.02 2.82
C SER A 119 20.81 6.35 2.72
N ILE A 120 20.06 5.60 1.91
CA ILE A 120 18.62 5.83 1.72
C ILE A 120 17.88 5.65 3.04
N LEU A 121 18.20 4.59 3.80
CA LEU A 121 17.56 4.34 5.09
C LEU A 121 17.88 5.40 6.13
N SER A 122 19.11 5.94 6.14
CA SER A 122 19.47 7.07 7.00
C SER A 122 18.61 8.30 6.72
N ASP A 123 18.39 8.64 5.45
CA ASP A 123 17.55 9.78 5.06
C ASP A 123 16.08 9.55 5.46
N VAL A 124 15.55 8.35 5.22
CA VAL A 124 14.18 7.98 5.58
C VAL A 124 13.98 7.97 7.09
N THR A 125 14.90 7.36 7.86
CA THR A 125 14.79 7.30 9.33
C THR A 125 14.85 8.70 9.94
N THR A 126 15.70 9.58 9.41
CA THR A 126 15.75 10.98 9.81
C THR A 126 14.41 11.69 9.54
N ALA A 127 13.81 11.47 8.39
CA ALA A 127 12.52 12.06 8.05
C ALA A 127 11.37 11.52 8.91
N CYS A 128 11.45 10.28 9.42
CA CYS A 128 10.44 9.68 10.29
C CYS A 128 10.61 10.00 11.78
N GLN A 129 11.73 10.64 12.19
CA GLN A 129 11.98 10.99 13.60
C GLN A 129 10.84 11.74 14.31
N PRO A 130 10.18 12.74 13.70
CA PRO A 130 9.08 13.43 14.37
C PRO A 130 7.92 12.49 14.73
N GLN A 131 7.63 11.51 13.87
CA GLN A 131 6.54 10.55 14.07
C GLN A 131 6.91 9.53 15.16
N THR A 132 8.13 8.98 15.12
CA THR A 132 8.59 8.05 16.16
C THR A 132 8.65 8.73 17.53
N ALA A 133 9.11 9.99 17.60
CA ALA A 133 9.14 10.76 18.84
C ALA A 133 7.73 11.05 19.40
N ALA A 134 6.75 11.35 18.52
CA ALA A 134 5.37 11.61 18.93
C ALA A 134 4.69 10.41 19.60
N HIS A 135 5.13 9.18 19.28
CA HIS A 135 4.60 7.92 19.83
C HIS A 135 5.59 7.23 20.81
N ASN A 136 6.64 7.92 21.24
CA ASN A 136 7.71 7.38 22.08
C ASN A 136 8.35 6.09 21.54
N LEU A 137 8.40 5.93 20.21
CA LEU A 137 8.95 4.74 19.56
C LEU A 137 10.46 4.86 19.37
N THR A 138 11.16 3.73 19.51
CA THR A 138 12.57 3.61 19.17
C THR A 138 12.72 3.01 17.77
N LEU A 139 13.53 3.63 16.91
CA LEU A 139 13.83 3.12 15.57
C LEU A 139 15.28 2.62 15.54
N GLU A 140 15.44 1.31 15.43
CA GLU A 140 16.74 0.64 15.32
C GLU A 140 17.02 0.23 13.88
N THR A 141 18.25 0.47 13.41
CA THR A 141 18.69 0.08 12.07
C THR A 141 19.89 -0.84 12.13
N ASP A 142 19.78 -2.00 11.47
CA ASP A 142 20.87 -2.98 11.31
C ASP A 142 21.03 -3.30 9.82
N ILE A 143 21.82 -2.48 9.14
CA ILE A 143 22.03 -2.56 7.69
C ILE A 143 23.53 -2.76 7.43
N ASP A 144 23.85 -3.76 6.61
CA ASP A 144 25.22 -3.92 6.10
C ASP A 144 25.64 -2.63 5.36
N PRO A 145 26.65 -1.89 5.85
CA PRO A 145 27.10 -0.65 5.22
C PRO A 145 27.58 -0.82 3.78
N ALA A 146 27.98 -2.04 3.41
CA ALA A 146 28.43 -2.38 2.06
C ALA A 146 27.26 -2.82 1.13
N LEU A 147 26.03 -2.92 1.65
CA LEU A 147 24.87 -3.33 0.88
C LEU A 147 24.53 -2.28 -0.16
N THR A 148 24.64 -2.67 -1.43
CA THR A 148 24.20 -1.87 -2.56
C THR A 148 23.07 -2.57 -3.29
N VAL A 149 22.12 -1.81 -3.79
CA VAL A 149 20.98 -2.29 -4.57
C VAL A 149 20.84 -1.50 -5.86
N ARG A 150 20.32 -2.13 -6.89
CA ARG A 150 19.96 -1.43 -8.12
C ARG A 150 18.49 -1.02 -8.01
N ALA A 151 18.26 0.24 -7.76
CA ALA A 151 16.92 0.80 -7.56
C ALA A 151 16.88 2.27 -7.95
N ASP A 152 15.68 2.80 -8.12
CA ASP A 152 15.45 4.23 -8.12
C ASP A 152 15.42 4.71 -6.66
N PRO A 153 16.32 5.63 -6.25
CA PRO A 153 16.45 6.04 -4.83
C PRO A 153 15.18 6.68 -4.29
N HIS A 154 14.45 7.42 -5.13
CA HIS A 154 13.20 8.07 -4.72
C HIS A 154 12.11 7.03 -4.40
N PHE A 155 11.92 6.06 -5.29
CA PHE A 155 10.87 5.04 -5.10
C PHE A 155 11.19 4.08 -3.96
N ILE A 156 12.45 3.60 -3.85
CA ILE A 156 12.80 2.71 -2.74
C ILE A 156 12.76 3.46 -1.40
N GLY A 157 13.14 4.74 -1.36
CA GLY A 157 12.99 5.59 -0.19
C GLY A 157 11.52 5.75 0.23
N GLN A 158 10.61 5.89 -0.74
CA GLN A 158 9.17 5.94 -0.48
C GLN A 158 8.62 4.61 0.05
N VAL A 159 9.11 3.46 -0.46
CA VAL A 159 8.75 2.13 0.08
C VAL A 159 9.13 2.04 1.56
N PHE A 160 10.36 2.37 1.92
CA PHE A 160 10.81 2.33 3.31
C PHE A 160 10.01 3.29 4.18
N ARG A 161 9.77 4.50 3.72
CA ARG A 161 8.97 5.50 4.43
C ARG A 161 7.57 4.95 4.73
N ASN A 162 6.86 4.44 3.73
CA ASN A 162 5.51 3.91 3.89
C ASN A 162 5.45 2.77 4.92
N LEU A 163 6.45 1.87 4.89
CA LEU A 163 6.52 0.75 5.83
C LEU A 163 6.83 1.23 7.26
N ILE A 164 7.75 2.18 7.43
CA ILE A 164 8.08 2.74 8.76
C ILE A 164 6.91 3.57 9.30
N GLU A 165 6.23 4.36 8.47
CA GLU A 165 5.03 5.12 8.88
C GLU A 165 3.88 4.19 9.29
N ASN A 166 3.71 3.07 8.59
CA ASN A 166 2.75 2.03 9.00
C ASN A 166 3.13 1.44 10.36
N ALA A 167 4.40 1.07 10.55
CA ALA A 167 4.88 0.59 11.82
C ALA A 167 4.64 1.63 12.95
N CYS A 168 4.92 2.91 12.72
CA CYS A 168 4.64 3.98 13.70
C CYS A 168 3.16 4.10 14.05
N ARG A 169 2.27 3.80 13.10
CA ARG A 169 0.82 3.90 13.33
C ARG A 169 0.26 2.77 14.17
N TYR A 170 0.81 1.56 14.02
CA TYR A 170 0.25 0.35 14.61
C TYR A 170 1.06 -0.21 15.79
N ALA A 171 2.32 0.19 15.93
CA ALA A 171 3.15 -0.24 17.05
C ALA A 171 2.66 0.35 18.37
N PRO A 172 2.71 -0.41 19.47
CA PRO A 172 2.42 0.09 20.80
C PRO A 172 3.38 1.23 21.21
N GLU A 173 2.86 2.19 21.95
CA GLU A 173 3.69 3.28 22.48
C GLU A 173 4.87 2.74 23.31
N GLY A 174 6.06 3.28 23.12
CA GLY A 174 7.29 2.87 23.80
C GLY A 174 7.95 1.61 23.21
N SER A 175 7.42 1.02 22.15
CA SER A 175 8.02 -0.15 21.49
C SER A 175 9.14 0.21 20.52
N THR A 176 9.77 -0.81 19.94
CA THR A 176 10.89 -0.67 19.01
C THR A 176 10.52 -1.14 17.62
N ILE A 177 10.74 -0.27 16.63
CA ILE A 177 10.69 -0.63 15.21
C ILE A 177 12.11 -1.00 14.76
N LYS A 178 12.29 -2.21 14.25
CA LYS A 178 13.59 -2.70 13.76
C LYS A 178 13.60 -2.75 12.24
N VAL A 179 14.58 -2.08 11.63
CA VAL A 179 14.84 -2.11 10.19
C VAL A 179 16.15 -2.81 9.95
N SER A 180 16.13 -3.94 9.29
CA SER A 180 17.33 -4.71 8.98
C SER A 180 17.45 -4.97 7.48
N GLY A 181 18.68 -5.16 6.99
CA GLY A 181 18.91 -5.45 5.59
C GLY A 181 20.26 -6.06 5.32
N GLY A 182 20.29 -7.06 4.45
CA GLY A 182 21.49 -7.80 4.10
C GLY A 182 21.36 -8.54 2.78
N LYS A 183 22.45 -9.17 2.38
CA LYS A 183 22.48 -10.04 1.18
C LYS A 183 22.02 -11.45 1.55
N ARG A 184 21.20 -12.05 0.70
CA ARG A 184 20.88 -13.49 0.74
C ARG A 184 20.90 -14.07 -0.67
N LEU A 185 20.77 -15.37 -0.77
CA LEU A 185 20.53 -16.06 -2.04
C LEU A 185 19.03 -16.32 -2.17
N ASP A 186 18.48 -16.07 -3.34
CA ASP A 186 17.10 -16.44 -3.68
C ASP A 186 16.97 -17.97 -3.84
N HIS A 187 15.76 -18.44 -4.17
CA HIS A 187 15.46 -19.87 -4.40
C HIS A 187 16.20 -20.47 -5.61
N ASN A 188 16.77 -19.65 -6.51
CA ASN A 188 17.59 -20.06 -7.66
C ASN A 188 19.09 -19.93 -7.38
N GLY A 189 19.48 -19.52 -6.17
CA GLY A 189 20.88 -19.29 -5.79
C GLY A 189 21.46 -17.96 -6.31
N LEU A 190 20.63 -17.03 -6.78
CA LEU A 190 21.07 -15.71 -7.20
C LEU A 190 21.11 -14.74 -6.00
N PRO A 191 22.11 -13.83 -5.96
CA PRO A 191 22.22 -12.87 -4.87
C PRO A 191 21.09 -11.84 -4.94
N GLU A 192 20.38 -11.67 -3.82
CA GLU A 192 19.37 -10.64 -3.65
C GLU A 192 19.59 -9.85 -2.36
N ALA A 193 19.04 -8.66 -2.27
CA ALA A 193 18.97 -7.88 -1.05
C ALA A 193 17.63 -8.12 -0.35
N LEU A 194 17.67 -8.52 0.92
CA LEU A 194 16.50 -8.64 1.77
C LEU A 194 16.47 -7.49 2.77
N PHE A 195 15.33 -6.82 2.85
CA PHE A 195 15.03 -5.85 3.90
C PHE A 195 13.86 -6.35 4.74
N MET A 196 13.96 -6.18 6.04
CA MET A 196 12.91 -6.50 7.00
C MET A 196 12.63 -5.28 7.87
N ILE A 197 11.34 -4.96 8.02
CA ILE A 197 10.86 -3.95 8.94
C ILE A 197 9.92 -4.68 9.89
N CYS A 198 10.25 -4.68 11.17
CA CYS A 198 9.53 -5.39 12.22
C CYS A 198 9.03 -4.39 13.25
N ASP A 199 7.77 -4.50 13.62
CA ASP A 199 7.11 -3.78 14.71
C ASP A 199 6.46 -4.76 15.68
N ASP A 200 6.09 -4.27 16.86
CA ASP A 200 5.38 -5.05 17.89
C ASP A 200 3.86 -4.81 17.84
N GLY A 201 3.32 -4.41 16.70
CA GLY A 201 1.91 -4.16 16.48
C GLY A 201 1.04 -5.42 16.53
N PRO A 202 -0.28 -5.27 16.41
CA PRO A 202 -1.24 -6.39 16.52
C PRO A 202 -1.14 -7.41 15.36
N GLY A 203 -0.31 -7.13 14.37
CA GLY A 203 -0.19 -7.95 13.16
C GLY A 203 -1.40 -7.81 12.22
N ILE A 204 -1.35 -8.57 11.13
CA ILE A 204 -2.42 -8.61 10.12
C ILE A 204 -3.20 -9.91 10.32
N PRO A 205 -4.54 -9.87 10.45
CA PRO A 205 -5.35 -11.07 10.55
C PRO A 205 -5.11 -12.02 9.36
N GLN A 206 -5.08 -13.33 9.61
CA GLN A 206 -4.80 -14.34 8.58
C GLN A 206 -5.75 -14.25 7.37
N ALA A 207 -6.99 -13.78 7.59
CA ALA A 207 -7.98 -13.60 6.52
C ALA A 207 -7.65 -12.43 5.57
N ASP A 208 -6.82 -11.49 6.00
CA ASP A 208 -6.44 -10.29 5.26
C ASP A 208 -5.06 -10.44 4.58
N ILE A 209 -4.37 -11.56 4.85
CA ILE A 209 -3.12 -11.94 4.19
C ILE A 209 -3.48 -12.74 2.93
N ALA A 210 -3.46 -12.10 1.76
CA ALA A 210 -3.80 -12.71 0.46
C ALA A 210 -2.59 -13.35 -0.23
#